data_67454d7d11eda931ddbe06de93c2b836
#
_entry.id   67454d7d11eda931ddbe06de93c2b836
#
_cell.length_a   1.000
_cell.length_b   1.000
_cell.length_c   1.000
_cell.angle_alpha   90.00
_cell.angle_beta   90.00
_cell.angle_gamma   90.00
#
_symmetry.space_group_name_H-M   'P 1'
#
loop_
_entity.id
_entity.type
_entity.pdbx_description
1 polymer ?
#
loop_
_entity_poly.entity_id
_entity_poly.type
_entity_poly.pdbx_seq_one_letter_code
_entity_poly.pdbx_strand_id
1 'polypeptide(L)'
;MDFIETLRSLWESTGIAHSIAYGEWRNYIMLLISFILFYLAVVKKFEPLLLLPIAFGMFIVNIPGAYNILYGADHGLTDQQLWDKYAAATGTPDGFTPSYGLFHYLEFGVSKVIFPPIIFLGIGAMTDFGPLIASPRSLLIGAAAQLGVFLTFCGAIALGFTGAEAAAIGIIGGADGPTAIMVTQLLAPDLLSAIAIAAYSYMALIPIIQPPFMKLLTTKKERMIRMEQLRPVSKREKI
;
A
#
# COMPACT_ATOMS: atom_id res chain seq x y z
N MET A 1 24.42 -35.14 -21.99
CA MET A 1 23.42 -34.74 -21.00
C MET A 1 22.15 -35.52 -21.30
N ASP A 2 21.71 -36.35 -20.35
CA ASP A 2 20.47 -37.10 -20.50
C ASP A 2 19.28 -36.13 -20.45
N PHE A 3 18.28 -36.37 -21.30
CA PHE A 3 17.06 -35.57 -21.33
C PHE A 3 16.42 -35.40 -19.95
N ILE A 4 16.50 -36.44 -19.14
CA ILE A 4 16.00 -36.45 -17.75
C ILE A 4 16.81 -35.51 -16.86
N GLU A 5 18.15 -35.47 -16.99
CA GLU A 5 19.01 -34.56 -16.25
C GLU A 5 18.75 -33.11 -16.63
N THR A 6 18.50 -32.84 -17.91
CA THR A 6 18.13 -31.50 -18.37
C THR A 6 16.78 -31.06 -17.81
N LEU A 7 15.76 -31.93 -17.80
CA LEU A 7 14.48 -31.63 -17.20
C LEU A 7 14.57 -31.39 -15.69
N ARG A 8 15.41 -32.18 -15.02
CA ARG A 8 15.65 -32.02 -13.59
C ARG A 8 16.36 -30.72 -13.27
N SER A 9 17.38 -30.35 -14.02
CA SER A 9 18.07 -29.08 -13.85
C SER A 9 17.19 -27.87 -14.15
N LEU A 10 16.33 -27.99 -15.17
CA LEU A 10 15.31 -26.96 -15.46
C LEU A 10 14.30 -26.84 -14.29
N TRP A 11 13.83 -27.95 -13.75
CA TRP A 11 12.93 -27.92 -12.59
C TRP A 11 13.62 -27.29 -11.37
N GLU A 12 14.83 -27.72 -11.04
CA GLU A 12 15.60 -27.20 -9.90
C GLU A 12 15.94 -25.72 -10.06
N SER A 13 16.03 -25.20 -11.29
CA SER A 13 16.26 -23.77 -11.56
C SER A 13 14.99 -22.93 -11.45
N THR A 14 13.81 -23.54 -11.31
CA THR A 14 12.56 -22.79 -11.17
C THR A 14 12.40 -22.24 -9.76
N GLY A 15 11.88 -21.02 -9.64
CA GLY A 15 11.50 -20.45 -8.34
C GLY A 15 10.47 -21.30 -7.59
N ILE A 16 9.65 -22.09 -8.31
CA ILE A 16 8.67 -23.02 -7.71
C ILE A 16 9.36 -24.12 -6.92
N ALA A 17 10.37 -24.77 -7.51
CA ALA A 17 11.14 -25.81 -6.84
C ALA A 17 11.83 -25.28 -5.59
N HIS A 18 12.42 -24.09 -5.68
CA HIS A 18 13.05 -23.40 -4.54
C HIS A 18 12.00 -23.12 -3.44
N SER A 19 10.87 -22.54 -3.79
CA SER A 19 9.79 -22.20 -2.86
C SER A 19 9.23 -23.45 -2.13
N ILE A 20 9.09 -24.58 -2.82
CA ILE A 20 8.64 -25.84 -2.22
C ILE A 20 9.71 -26.38 -1.26
N ALA A 21 10.99 -26.32 -1.65
CA ALA A 21 12.10 -26.80 -0.83
C ALA A 21 12.27 -25.99 0.47
N TYR A 22 12.02 -24.68 0.44
CA TYR A 22 12.14 -23.79 1.60
C TYR A 22 10.83 -23.54 2.34
N GLY A 23 9.71 -24.18 1.92
CA GLY A 23 8.43 -24.08 2.61
C GLY A 23 7.76 -22.70 2.54
N GLU A 24 7.98 -21.94 1.47
CA GLU A 24 7.44 -20.58 1.27
C GLU A 24 5.96 -20.59 0.87
N TRP A 25 5.13 -21.35 1.59
CA TRP A 25 3.70 -21.49 1.31
C TRP A 25 2.93 -20.16 1.42
N ARG A 26 3.46 -19.19 2.18
CA ARG A 26 2.88 -17.85 2.35
C ARG A 26 2.81 -17.09 1.03
N ASN A 27 3.78 -17.26 0.16
CA ASN A 27 3.81 -16.60 -1.16
C ASN A 27 2.63 -17.06 -2.02
N TYR A 28 2.26 -18.35 -1.96
CA TYR A 28 1.11 -18.86 -2.71
C TYR A 28 -0.24 -18.30 -2.20
N ILE A 29 -0.37 -18.09 -0.89
CA ILE A 29 -1.55 -17.41 -0.33
C ILE A 29 -1.60 -15.96 -0.83
N MET A 30 -0.48 -15.25 -0.82
CA MET A 30 -0.44 -13.88 -1.31
C MET A 30 -0.72 -13.79 -2.81
N LEU A 31 -0.26 -14.77 -3.61
CA LEU A 31 -0.63 -14.89 -5.01
C LEU A 31 -2.14 -15.10 -5.19
N LEU A 32 -2.76 -15.98 -4.40
CA LEU A 32 -4.21 -16.17 -4.43
C LEU A 32 -4.96 -14.87 -4.08
N ILE A 33 -4.52 -14.17 -3.04
CA ILE A 33 -5.09 -12.86 -2.66
C ILE A 33 -4.93 -11.86 -3.81
N SER A 34 -3.76 -11.81 -4.45
CA SER A 34 -3.54 -10.91 -5.59
C SER A 34 -4.50 -11.19 -6.76
N PHE A 35 -4.78 -12.45 -7.06
CA PHE A 35 -5.78 -12.80 -8.09
C PHE A 35 -7.20 -12.39 -7.71
N ILE A 36 -7.57 -12.50 -6.42
CA ILE A 36 -8.86 -12.00 -5.92
C ILE A 36 -8.93 -10.48 -6.10
N LEU A 37 -7.87 -9.75 -5.76
CA LEU A 37 -7.81 -8.30 -5.94
C LEU A 37 -7.87 -7.91 -7.43
N PHE A 38 -7.20 -8.65 -8.32
CA PHE A 38 -7.34 -8.46 -9.78
C PHE A 38 -8.78 -8.63 -10.24
N TYR A 39 -9.45 -9.69 -9.78
CA TYR A 39 -10.86 -9.91 -10.11
C TYR A 39 -11.74 -8.75 -9.64
N LEU A 40 -11.54 -8.27 -8.42
CA LEU A 40 -12.28 -7.14 -7.87
C LEU A 40 -12.01 -5.84 -8.66
N ALA A 41 -10.76 -5.58 -9.03
CA ALA A 41 -10.38 -4.40 -9.79
C ALA A 41 -10.92 -4.40 -11.22
N VAL A 42 -10.72 -5.52 -11.95
CA VAL A 42 -11.01 -5.60 -13.38
C VAL A 42 -12.49 -5.93 -13.65
N VAL A 43 -13.01 -6.96 -12.99
CA VAL A 43 -14.38 -7.47 -13.26
C VAL A 43 -15.43 -6.68 -12.48
N LYS A 44 -15.18 -6.45 -11.20
CA LYS A 44 -16.11 -5.68 -10.33
C LYS A 44 -15.92 -4.18 -10.42
N LYS A 45 -14.82 -3.71 -11.03
CA LYS A 45 -14.48 -2.29 -11.21
C LYS A 45 -14.41 -1.51 -9.89
N PHE A 46 -13.96 -2.17 -8.82
CA PHE A 46 -13.75 -1.53 -7.53
C PHE A 46 -12.42 -0.78 -7.54
N GLU A 47 -12.49 0.54 -7.54
CA GLU A 47 -11.34 1.45 -7.50
C GLU A 47 -10.13 0.94 -8.34
N PRO A 48 -10.30 0.73 -9.67
CA PRO A 48 -9.28 0.08 -10.48
C PRO A 48 -7.97 0.85 -10.51
N LEU A 49 -7.99 2.18 -10.31
CA LEU A 49 -6.79 3.02 -10.28
C LEU A 49 -5.88 2.74 -9.08
N LEU A 50 -6.44 2.28 -7.95
CA LEU A 50 -5.68 1.92 -6.76
C LEU A 50 -5.47 0.42 -6.66
N LEU A 51 -6.55 -0.36 -6.83
CA LEU A 51 -6.53 -1.78 -6.55
C LEU A 51 -5.70 -2.58 -7.57
N LEU A 52 -5.71 -2.15 -8.85
CA LEU A 52 -4.97 -2.85 -9.89
C LEU A 52 -3.44 -2.76 -9.70
N PRO A 53 -2.84 -1.58 -9.46
CA PRO A 53 -1.41 -1.49 -9.15
C PRO A 53 -1.01 -2.26 -7.88
N ILE A 54 -1.85 -2.25 -6.83
CA ILE A 54 -1.59 -3.01 -5.59
C ILE A 54 -1.58 -4.50 -5.87
N ALA A 55 -2.62 -5.01 -6.56
CA ALA A 55 -2.71 -6.41 -6.93
C ALA A 55 -1.51 -6.84 -7.79
N PHE A 56 -1.08 -5.99 -8.73
CA PHE A 56 0.05 -6.24 -9.60
C PHE A 56 1.38 -6.25 -8.83
N GLY A 57 1.62 -5.28 -7.95
CA GLY A 57 2.80 -5.25 -7.10
C GLY A 57 2.87 -6.49 -6.18
N MET A 58 1.74 -6.82 -5.54
CA MET A 58 1.62 -8.00 -4.68
C MET A 58 1.88 -9.30 -5.49
N PHE A 59 1.32 -9.39 -6.71
CA PHE A 59 1.54 -10.54 -7.60
C PHE A 59 3.01 -10.72 -7.92
N ILE A 60 3.68 -9.68 -8.43
CA ILE A 60 5.08 -9.77 -8.88
C ILE A 60 6.03 -10.13 -7.72
N VAL A 61 5.88 -9.48 -6.57
CA VAL A 61 6.78 -9.68 -5.42
C VAL A 61 6.63 -11.09 -4.84
N ASN A 62 5.44 -11.70 -4.95
CA ASN A 62 5.18 -13.03 -4.42
C ASN A 62 5.38 -14.16 -5.44
N ILE A 63 5.82 -13.85 -6.67
CA ILE A 63 6.26 -14.90 -7.61
C ILE A 63 7.49 -15.58 -6.99
N PRO A 64 7.48 -16.91 -6.84
CA PRO A 64 8.60 -17.64 -6.27
C PRO A 64 9.92 -17.32 -6.98
N GLY A 65 10.94 -16.90 -6.22
CA GLY A 65 12.25 -16.51 -6.74
C GLY A 65 12.35 -15.09 -7.31
N ALA A 66 11.23 -14.36 -7.48
CA ALA A 66 11.25 -13.02 -8.04
C ALA A 66 11.87 -11.97 -7.10
N TYR A 67 11.77 -12.15 -5.79
CA TYR A 67 12.23 -11.18 -4.81
C TYR A 67 13.68 -10.75 -5.05
N ASN A 68 14.60 -11.70 -5.14
CA ASN A 68 16.02 -11.41 -5.32
C ASN A 68 16.34 -10.73 -6.67
N ILE A 69 15.52 -10.97 -7.69
CA ILE A 69 15.64 -10.33 -9.01
C ILE A 69 15.13 -8.89 -8.95
N LEU A 70 14.00 -8.67 -8.30
CA LEU A 70 13.32 -7.37 -8.25
C LEU A 70 14.02 -6.40 -7.31
N TYR A 71 14.43 -6.88 -6.15
CA TYR A 71 15.10 -6.06 -5.12
C TYR A 71 16.62 -6.09 -5.22
N GLY A 72 17.20 -7.13 -5.82
CA GLY A 72 18.62 -7.37 -5.84
C GLY A 72 19.12 -8.16 -4.63
N ALA A 73 20.27 -8.82 -4.80
CA ALA A 73 20.83 -9.71 -3.78
C ALA A 73 21.32 -9.00 -2.51
N ASP A 74 21.46 -7.68 -2.57
CA ASP A 74 22.00 -6.85 -1.48
C ASP A 74 20.91 -5.98 -0.81
N HIS A 75 19.66 -6.10 -1.27
CA HIS A 75 18.54 -5.40 -0.66
C HIS A 75 18.34 -5.84 0.80
N GLY A 76 18.14 -4.85 1.67
CA GLY A 76 17.93 -5.07 3.10
C GLY A 76 19.20 -5.37 3.92
N LEU A 77 20.36 -5.46 3.30
CA LEU A 77 21.63 -5.58 4.01
C LEU A 77 22.06 -4.22 4.56
N THR A 78 22.57 -4.21 5.80
CA THR A 78 23.21 -3.02 6.37
C THR A 78 24.59 -2.80 5.76
N ASP A 79 25.12 -1.58 5.87
CA ASP A 79 26.47 -1.25 5.39
C ASP A 79 27.52 -2.20 5.95
N GLN A 80 27.39 -2.60 7.23
CA GLN A 80 28.31 -3.55 7.85
C GLN A 80 28.20 -4.95 7.22
N GLN A 81 26.99 -5.43 6.95
CA GLN A 81 26.77 -6.73 6.31
C GLN A 81 27.25 -6.73 4.85
N LEU A 82 27.08 -5.61 4.14
CA LEU A 82 27.64 -5.41 2.82
C LEU A 82 29.17 -5.45 2.87
N TRP A 83 29.74 -4.73 3.84
CA TRP A 83 31.18 -4.75 4.08
C TRP A 83 31.69 -6.17 4.32
N ASP A 84 31.10 -6.90 5.26
CA ASP A 84 31.51 -8.25 5.63
C ASP A 84 31.41 -9.22 4.44
N LYS A 85 30.35 -9.12 3.63
CA LYS A 85 30.09 -9.92 2.44
C LYS A 85 31.17 -9.71 1.36
N TYR A 86 31.54 -8.46 1.11
CA TYR A 86 32.42 -8.11 -0.01
C TYR A 86 33.87 -7.92 0.36
N ALA A 87 34.16 -7.50 1.58
CA ALA A 87 35.55 -7.48 2.08
C ALA A 87 36.14 -8.89 2.15
N ALA A 88 35.32 -9.89 2.50
CA ALA A 88 35.72 -11.29 2.46
C ALA A 88 36.03 -11.80 1.04
N ALA A 89 35.41 -11.23 0.01
CA ALA A 89 35.53 -11.64 -1.39
C ALA A 89 36.67 -10.91 -2.13
N THR A 90 36.93 -9.63 -1.83
CA THR A 90 37.83 -8.78 -2.62
C THR A 90 39.03 -8.25 -1.86
N GLY A 91 39.04 -8.33 -0.54
CA GLY A 91 40.11 -7.81 0.33
C GLY A 91 40.28 -6.29 0.35
N THR A 92 39.53 -5.54 -0.47
CA THR A 92 39.54 -4.07 -0.52
C THR A 92 38.16 -3.50 -0.77
N PRO A 93 37.81 -2.36 -0.13
CA PRO A 93 36.50 -1.71 -0.32
C PRO A 93 36.38 -0.95 -1.63
N ASP A 94 37.49 -0.67 -2.30
CA ASP A 94 37.52 0.15 -3.51
C ASP A 94 37.05 -0.65 -4.73
N GLY A 95 35.88 -0.28 -5.27
CA GLY A 95 35.31 -0.88 -6.49
C GLY A 95 34.07 -1.75 -6.27
N PHE A 96 33.54 -1.79 -5.05
CA PHE A 96 32.32 -2.52 -4.75
C PHE A 96 31.06 -1.75 -5.19
N THR A 97 30.24 -2.38 -6.01
CA THR A 97 28.91 -1.89 -6.37
C THR A 97 27.85 -2.88 -5.89
N PRO A 98 27.00 -2.49 -4.90
CA PRO A 98 25.91 -3.35 -4.47
C PRO A 98 24.98 -3.72 -5.63
N SER A 99 24.54 -4.97 -5.65
CA SER A 99 23.56 -5.45 -6.63
C SER A 99 22.15 -5.15 -6.16
N TYR A 100 21.63 -4.00 -6.54
CA TYR A 100 20.26 -3.57 -6.26
C TYR A 100 19.38 -3.73 -7.48
N GLY A 101 18.18 -4.29 -7.28
CA GLY A 101 17.15 -4.38 -8.31
C GLY A 101 16.29 -3.13 -8.40
N LEU A 102 15.42 -3.07 -9.42
CA LEU A 102 14.54 -1.93 -9.68
C LEU A 102 13.67 -1.58 -8.46
N PHE A 103 13.13 -2.57 -7.77
CA PHE A 103 12.21 -2.34 -6.66
C PHE A 103 12.91 -1.75 -5.43
N HIS A 104 14.20 -2.02 -5.23
CA HIS A 104 14.99 -1.34 -4.22
C HIS A 104 15.00 0.19 -4.45
N TYR A 105 15.19 0.64 -5.69
CA TYR A 105 15.18 2.07 -6.01
C TYR A 105 13.78 2.70 -5.91
N LEU A 106 12.74 1.96 -6.27
CA LEU A 106 11.35 2.44 -6.10
C LEU A 106 10.99 2.54 -4.60
N GLU A 107 11.38 1.55 -3.81
CA GLU A 107 11.16 1.56 -2.36
C GLU A 107 11.91 2.70 -1.67
N PHE A 108 13.08 3.09 -2.16
CA PHE A 108 13.82 4.25 -1.65
C PHE A 108 12.95 5.51 -1.60
N GLY A 109 12.13 5.76 -2.60
CA GLY A 109 11.22 6.90 -2.63
C GLY A 109 10.13 6.85 -1.55
N VAL A 110 9.73 5.64 -1.12
CA VAL A 110 8.81 5.43 0.00
C VAL A 110 9.56 5.56 1.33
N SER A 111 10.66 4.84 1.49
CA SER A 111 11.43 4.77 2.74
C SER A 111 12.09 6.10 3.12
N LYS A 112 12.44 6.94 2.14
CA LYS A 112 12.95 8.31 2.38
C LYS A 112 11.86 9.37 2.39
N VAL A 113 10.58 8.97 2.42
CA VAL A 113 9.42 9.90 2.50
C VAL A 113 9.40 10.91 1.34
N ILE A 114 9.90 10.52 0.16
CA ILE A 114 9.91 11.39 -1.04
C ILE A 114 8.54 11.34 -1.73
N PHE A 115 7.98 10.14 -1.93
CA PHE A 115 6.73 9.97 -2.67
C PHE A 115 5.50 10.55 -1.97
N PRO A 116 5.28 10.41 -0.63
CA PRO A 116 4.08 10.94 0.00
C PRO A 116 3.86 12.45 -0.24
N PRO A 117 4.83 13.36 -0.07
CA PRO A 117 4.64 14.77 -0.40
C PRO A 117 4.32 15.02 -1.88
N ILE A 118 4.93 14.26 -2.81
CA ILE A 118 4.66 14.38 -4.24
C ILE A 118 3.22 13.92 -4.54
N ILE A 119 2.76 12.84 -3.91
CA ILE A 119 1.38 12.36 -4.03
C ILE A 119 0.39 13.42 -3.53
N PHE A 120 0.66 14.03 -2.36
CA PHE A 120 -0.17 15.12 -1.84
C PHE A 120 -0.23 16.32 -2.78
N LEU A 121 0.91 16.70 -3.37
CA LEU A 121 0.95 17.76 -4.37
C LEU A 121 0.07 17.42 -5.57
N GLY A 122 0.18 16.19 -6.08
CA GLY A 122 -0.63 15.72 -7.21
C GLY A 122 -2.12 15.68 -6.89
N ILE A 123 -2.51 15.12 -5.75
CA ILE A 123 -3.91 15.07 -5.30
C ILE A 123 -4.45 16.49 -5.11
N GLY A 124 -3.69 17.37 -4.45
CA GLY A 124 -4.09 18.77 -4.23
C GLY A 124 -4.31 19.52 -5.54
N ALA A 125 -3.45 19.29 -6.54
CA ALA A 125 -3.57 19.92 -7.86
C ALA A 125 -4.79 19.43 -8.65
N MET A 126 -5.21 18.17 -8.44
CA MET A 126 -6.37 17.58 -9.14
C MET A 126 -7.70 17.79 -8.40
N THR A 127 -7.66 18.20 -7.14
CA THR A 127 -8.88 18.33 -6.31
C THR A 127 -9.68 19.55 -6.74
N ASP A 128 -10.99 19.35 -7.02
CA ASP A 128 -11.94 20.46 -7.21
C ASP A 128 -12.49 20.91 -5.85
N PHE A 129 -11.97 22.02 -5.37
CA PHE A 129 -12.42 22.66 -4.12
C PHE A 129 -13.76 23.43 -4.28
N GLY A 130 -14.31 23.51 -5.49
CA GLY A 130 -15.58 24.23 -5.75
C GLY A 130 -16.72 23.84 -4.81
N PRO A 131 -17.04 22.54 -4.65
CA PRO A 131 -18.10 22.11 -3.73
C PRO A 131 -17.87 22.53 -2.28
N LEU A 132 -16.63 22.48 -1.81
CA LEU A 132 -16.25 22.87 -0.44
C LEU A 132 -16.45 24.39 -0.22
N ILE A 133 -16.01 25.21 -1.18
CA ILE A 133 -16.18 26.67 -1.15
C ILE A 133 -17.67 27.04 -1.23
N ALA A 134 -18.44 26.32 -2.07
CA ALA A 134 -19.86 26.55 -2.22
C ALA A 134 -20.66 26.26 -0.94
N SER A 135 -20.25 25.22 -0.18
CA SER A 135 -20.90 24.80 1.06
C SER A 135 -19.88 24.48 2.16
N PRO A 136 -19.38 25.46 2.89
CA PRO A 136 -18.38 25.24 3.95
C PRO A 136 -18.84 24.29 5.06
N ARG A 137 -20.15 24.07 5.22
CA ARG A 137 -20.69 23.10 6.17
C ARG A 137 -20.25 21.67 5.88
N SER A 138 -19.85 21.37 4.65
CA SER A 138 -19.29 20.05 4.29
C SER A 138 -17.97 19.72 4.99
N LEU A 139 -17.26 20.73 5.52
CA LEU A 139 -16.10 20.53 6.41
C LEU A 139 -16.44 19.72 7.67
N LEU A 140 -17.66 19.87 8.18
CA LEU A 140 -18.13 19.10 9.35
C LEU A 140 -18.20 17.60 9.05
N ILE A 141 -18.49 17.23 7.81
CA ILE A 141 -18.52 15.81 7.37
C ILE A 141 -17.08 15.26 7.39
N GLY A 142 -16.11 16.03 6.89
CA GLY A 142 -14.70 15.67 6.97
C GLY A 142 -14.20 15.55 8.43
N ALA A 143 -14.58 16.49 9.28
CA ALA A 143 -14.27 16.43 10.70
C ALA A 143 -14.87 15.19 11.38
N ALA A 144 -16.10 14.82 11.03
CA ALA A 144 -16.74 13.60 11.53
C ALA A 144 -16.01 12.34 11.06
N ALA A 145 -15.51 12.31 9.81
CA ALA A 145 -14.73 11.20 9.28
C ALA A 145 -13.42 10.99 10.08
N GLN A 146 -12.80 12.07 10.55
CA GLN A 146 -11.58 11.99 11.37
C GLN A 146 -11.82 11.34 12.76
N LEU A 147 -13.05 11.24 13.24
CA LEU A 147 -13.35 10.43 14.45
C LEU A 147 -12.96 8.97 14.26
N GLY A 148 -12.97 8.47 13.04
CA GLY A 148 -12.47 7.13 12.71
C GLY A 148 -11.01 6.92 13.11
N VAL A 149 -10.16 7.91 12.93
CA VAL A 149 -8.74 7.87 13.34
C VAL A 149 -8.62 7.66 14.84
N PHE A 150 -9.35 8.47 15.64
CA PHE A 150 -9.31 8.39 17.10
C PHE A 150 -9.86 7.06 17.62
N LEU A 151 -10.97 6.58 17.05
CA LEU A 151 -11.56 5.30 17.43
C LEU A 151 -10.63 4.13 17.11
N THR A 152 -9.99 4.15 15.95
CA THR A 152 -9.02 3.12 15.55
C THR A 152 -7.77 3.17 16.43
N PHE A 153 -7.28 4.36 16.75
CA PHE A 153 -6.16 4.55 17.68
C PHE A 153 -6.48 3.97 19.07
N CYS A 154 -7.63 4.33 19.65
CA CYS A 154 -8.06 3.79 20.95
C CYS A 154 -8.22 2.27 20.91
N GLY A 155 -8.77 1.73 19.79
CA GLY A 155 -8.90 0.30 19.60
C GLY A 155 -7.54 -0.41 19.54
N ALA A 156 -6.56 0.18 18.83
CA ALA A 156 -5.21 -0.37 18.75
C ALA A 156 -4.51 -0.37 20.11
N ILE A 157 -4.62 0.70 20.90
CA ILE A 157 -4.13 0.74 22.29
C ILE A 157 -4.79 -0.34 23.15
N ALA A 158 -6.10 -0.52 23.03
CA ALA A 158 -6.84 -1.55 23.77
C ALA A 158 -6.40 -2.99 23.41
N LEU A 159 -5.90 -3.20 22.18
CA LEU A 159 -5.32 -4.45 21.71
C LEU A 159 -3.86 -4.66 22.13
N GLY A 160 -3.24 -3.68 22.79
CA GLY A 160 -1.88 -3.80 23.33
C GLY A 160 -0.77 -3.29 22.44
N PHE A 161 -1.08 -2.59 21.34
CA PHE A 161 -0.07 -1.93 20.52
C PHE A 161 0.55 -0.73 21.24
N THR A 162 1.81 -0.44 20.96
CA THR A 162 2.50 0.75 21.48
C THR A 162 1.85 2.03 20.94
N GLY A 163 2.07 3.19 21.58
CA GLY A 163 1.51 4.45 21.14
C GLY A 163 1.89 4.83 19.70
N ALA A 164 3.13 4.52 19.29
CA ALA A 164 3.62 4.77 17.94
C ALA A 164 2.92 3.86 16.89
N GLU A 165 2.84 2.57 17.18
CA GLU A 165 2.12 1.60 16.34
C GLU A 165 0.63 1.91 16.27
N ALA A 166 0.02 2.24 17.40
CA ALA A 166 -1.40 2.62 17.46
C ALA A 166 -1.70 3.88 16.65
N ALA A 167 -0.78 4.86 16.64
CA ALA A 167 -0.91 6.05 15.79
C ALA A 167 -0.82 5.70 14.30
N ALA A 168 0.11 4.83 13.92
CA ALA A 168 0.26 4.33 12.57
C ALA A 168 -0.97 3.52 12.10
N ILE A 169 -1.54 2.69 12.99
CA ILE A 169 -2.78 1.94 12.72
C ILE A 169 -3.98 2.90 12.68
N GLY A 170 -4.02 3.87 13.59
CA GLY A 170 -5.11 4.83 13.74
C GLY A 170 -5.39 5.62 12.46
N ILE A 171 -4.34 6.00 11.75
CA ILE A 171 -4.45 6.78 10.50
C ILE A 171 -5.24 6.06 9.39
N ILE A 172 -5.29 4.72 9.41
CA ILE A 172 -6.10 3.94 8.45
C ILE A 172 -7.59 4.34 8.56
N GLY A 173 -8.05 4.67 9.77
CA GLY A 173 -9.43 5.11 10.00
C GLY A 173 -9.81 6.42 9.32
N GLY A 174 -8.83 7.23 8.88
CA GLY A 174 -9.04 8.45 8.10
C GLY A 174 -9.24 8.21 6.60
N ALA A 175 -9.03 6.98 6.12
CA ALA A 175 -9.11 6.59 4.72
C ALA A 175 -8.20 7.44 3.79
N ASP A 176 -7.00 7.77 4.27
CA ASP A 176 -5.98 8.53 3.54
C ASP A 176 -4.69 7.69 3.42
N GLY A 177 -4.53 7.00 2.28
CA GLY A 177 -3.43 6.09 2.01
C GLY A 177 -2.05 6.76 2.10
N PRO A 178 -1.80 7.88 1.40
CA PRO A 178 -0.52 8.58 1.45
C PRO A 178 -0.13 9.01 2.87
N THR A 179 -1.08 9.53 3.65
CA THR A 179 -0.85 9.89 5.06
C THR A 179 -0.52 8.67 5.90
N ALA A 180 -1.21 7.54 5.67
CA ALA A 180 -0.95 6.29 6.39
C ALA A 180 0.50 5.82 6.15
N ILE A 181 1.00 5.85 4.91
CA ILE A 181 2.38 5.50 4.59
C ILE A 181 3.35 6.46 5.29
N MET A 182 3.13 7.76 5.17
CA MET A 182 4.03 8.78 5.75
C MET A 182 4.12 8.65 7.28
N VAL A 183 3.00 8.56 7.96
CA VAL A 183 2.95 8.44 9.42
C VAL A 183 3.57 7.12 9.88
N THR A 184 3.28 6.02 9.20
CA THR A 184 3.86 4.72 9.54
C THR A 184 5.37 4.69 9.34
N GLN A 185 5.87 5.26 8.25
CA GLN A 185 7.31 5.35 7.99
C GLN A 185 8.04 6.13 9.08
N LEU A 186 7.39 7.15 9.66
CA LEU A 186 7.99 7.98 10.72
C LEU A 186 7.87 7.36 12.12
N LEU A 187 6.77 6.67 12.42
CA LEU A 187 6.44 6.23 13.78
C LEU A 187 6.63 4.73 14.02
N ALA A 188 6.38 3.89 13.00
CA ALA A 188 6.41 2.44 13.11
C ALA A 188 6.81 1.79 11.76
N PRO A 189 8.05 2.00 11.28
CA PRO A 189 8.48 1.54 9.95
C PRO A 189 8.35 0.03 9.76
N ASP A 190 8.47 -0.77 10.82
CA ASP A 190 8.30 -2.22 10.78
C ASP A 190 6.88 -2.66 10.38
N LEU A 191 5.88 -1.81 10.60
CA LEU A 191 4.49 -2.06 10.20
C LEU A 191 4.14 -1.50 8.82
N LEU A 192 5.08 -0.86 8.11
CA LEU A 192 4.81 -0.14 6.87
C LEU A 192 4.11 -1.00 5.83
N SER A 193 4.61 -2.20 5.57
CA SER A 193 4.05 -3.10 4.57
C SER A 193 2.62 -3.54 4.91
N ALA A 194 2.39 -3.90 6.17
CA ALA A 194 1.07 -4.33 6.64
C ALA A 194 0.05 -3.18 6.59
N ILE A 195 0.44 -2.00 7.04
CA ILE A 195 -0.42 -0.81 7.05
C ILE A 195 -0.70 -0.32 5.63
N ALA A 196 0.28 -0.31 4.75
CA ALA A 196 0.08 0.08 3.35
C ALA A 196 -0.95 -0.85 2.67
N ILE A 197 -0.80 -2.16 2.80
CA ILE A 197 -1.76 -3.12 2.25
C ILE A 197 -3.15 -2.92 2.86
N ALA A 198 -3.24 -2.79 4.18
CA ALA A 198 -4.52 -2.60 4.87
C ALA A 198 -5.21 -1.31 4.45
N ALA A 199 -4.49 -0.17 4.43
CA ALA A 199 -5.04 1.13 4.09
C ALA A 199 -5.58 1.18 2.66
N TYR A 200 -4.79 0.74 1.68
CA TYR A 200 -5.22 0.78 0.28
C TYR A 200 -6.27 -0.27 -0.04
N SER A 201 -6.18 -1.48 0.52
CA SER A 201 -7.22 -2.51 0.34
C SER A 201 -8.55 -2.07 0.97
N TYR A 202 -8.52 -1.47 2.16
CA TYR A 202 -9.69 -0.90 2.81
C TYR A 202 -10.34 0.18 1.93
N MET A 203 -9.56 1.13 1.42
CA MET A 203 -10.06 2.19 0.53
C MET A 203 -10.71 1.61 -0.73
N ALA A 204 -10.10 0.61 -1.35
CA ALA A 204 -10.63 -0.05 -2.53
C ALA A 204 -11.94 -0.81 -2.25
N LEU A 205 -12.18 -1.26 -1.01
CA LEU A 205 -13.38 -1.97 -0.61
C LEU A 205 -14.51 -1.06 -0.10
N ILE A 206 -14.29 0.26 0.03
CA ILE A 206 -15.31 1.24 0.46
C ILE A 206 -16.61 1.10 -0.32
N PRO A 207 -16.64 0.94 -1.66
CA PRO A 207 -17.88 0.75 -2.42
C PRO A 207 -18.73 -0.45 -1.99
N ILE A 208 -18.13 -1.44 -1.34
CA ILE A 208 -18.85 -2.61 -0.79
C ILE A 208 -19.25 -2.36 0.66
N ILE A 209 -18.38 -1.77 1.44
CA ILE A 209 -18.54 -1.60 2.89
C ILE A 209 -19.56 -0.50 3.19
N GLN A 210 -19.50 0.62 2.48
CA GLN A 210 -20.32 1.80 2.75
C GLN A 210 -21.84 1.59 2.56
N PRO A 211 -22.34 0.95 1.47
CA PRO A 211 -23.79 0.86 1.24
C PRO A 211 -24.58 0.12 2.32
N PRO A 212 -24.13 -0.98 2.93
CA PRO A 212 -24.81 -1.61 4.05
C PRO A 212 -25.00 -0.67 5.25
N PHE A 213 -23.92 0.05 5.64
CA PHE A 213 -23.98 1.01 6.75
C PHE A 213 -24.91 2.19 6.43
N MET A 214 -24.86 2.72 5.22
CA MET A 214 -25.79 3.77 4.78
C MET A 214 -27.23 3.30 4.84
N LYS A 215 -27.52 2.06 4.43
CA LYS A 215 -28.88 1.50 4.51
C LYS A 215 -29.36 1.28 5.94
N LEU A 216 -28.44 0.94 6.84
CA LEU A 216 -28.74 0.72 8.26
C LEU A 216 -29.05 2.04 8.97
N LEU A 217 -28.29 3.09 8.68
CA LEU A 217 -28.37 4.38 9.36
C LEU A 217 -29.37 5.37 8.75
N THR A 218 -29.90 5.10 7.54
CA THR A 218 -30.79 6.01 6.83
C THR A 218 -32.10 5.34 6.42
N THR A 219 -33.18 6.11 6.41
CA THR A 219 -34.49 5.66 5.92
C THR A 219 -34.56 5.74 4.39
N LYS A 220 -35.54 5.03 3.79
CA LYS A 220 -35.78 5.12 2.34
C LYS A 220 -36.13 6.56 1.88
N LYS A 221 -36.81 7.31 2.71
CA LYS A 221 -37.17 8.70 2.40
C LYS A 221 -35.95 9.59 2.34
N GLU A 222 -35.04 9.49 3.29
CA GLU A 222 -33.79 10.25 3.32
C GLU A 222 -32.91 9.93 2.11
N ARG A 223 -32.83 8.67 1.70
CA ARG A 223 -32.07 8.27 0.51
C ARG A 223 -32.65 8.73 -0.82
N MET A 224 -33.92 9.14 -0.86
CA MET A 224 -34.57 9.69 -2.05
C MET A 224 -34.42 11.21 -2.18
N ILE A 225 -33.87 11.90 -1.17
CA ILE A 225 -33.63 13.34 -1.24
C ILE A 225 -32.59 13.59 -2.35
N ARG A 226 -33.01 14.42 -3.33
CA ARG A 226 -32.09 14.86 -4.39
C ARG A 226 -31.18 15.94 -3.83
N MET A 227 -29.87 15.80 -4.07
CA MET A 227 -28.95 16.88 -3.78
C MET A 227 -29.18 18.04 -4.76
N GLU A 228 -29.38 19.24 -4.23
CA GLU A 228 -29.50 20.45 -5.04
C GLU A 228 -28.13 20.83 -5.63
N GLN A 229 -28.15 21.49 -6.79
CA GLN A 229 -26.94 22.04 -7.36
C GLN A 229 -26.32 23.07 -6.40
N LEU A 230 -25.06 22.93 -6.10
CA LEU A 230 -24.33 23.92 -5.33
C LEU A 230 -24.24 25.24 -6.13
N ARG A 231 -24.17 26.38 -5.42
CA ARG A 231 -23.95 27.66 -6.08
C ARG A 231 -22.67 27.61 -6.96
N PRO A 232 -22.66 28.26 -8.12
CA PRO A 232 -21.48 28.37 -8.94
C PRO A 232 -20.40 29.17 -8.18
N VAL A 233 -19.19 28.63 -8.16
CA VAL A 233 -18.02 29.27 -7.55
C VAL A 233 -17.23 29.97 -8.64
N SER A 234 -16.94 31.26 -8.44
CA SER A 234 -16.17 32.06 -9.39
C SER A 234 -14.70 31.65 -9.44
N LYS A 235 -14.01 31.91 -10.56
CA LYS A 235 -12.57 31.67 -10.67
C LYS A 235 -11.76 32.40 -9.61
N ARG A 236 -12.21 33.58 -9.18
CA ARG A 236 -11.54 34.38 -8.13
C ARG A 236 -11.66 33.78 -6.74
N GLU A 237 -12.73 33.02 -6.48
CA GLU A 237 -12.90 32.30 -5.20
C GLU A 237 -12.06 31.02 -5.13
N LYS A 238 -11.61 30.50 -6.27
CA LYS A 238 -10.77 29.29 -6.36
C LYS A 238 -9.25 29.60 -6.31
N ILE A 239 -8.85 30.86 -6.45
CA ILE A 239 -7.48 31.35 -6.41
C ILE A 239 -7.20 31.99 -5.03
#